data_4a47c46dcd6bdc447a5592e307ad8500
#
_entry.id   4a47c46dcd6bdc447a5592e307ad8500
#
_cell.length_a   1.000
_cell.length_b   1.000
_cell.length_c   1.000
_cell.angle_alpha   90.00
_cell.angle_beta   90.00
_cell.angle_gamma   90.00
#
_symmetry.space_group_name_H-M   'P 1'
#
loop_
_entity.id
_entity.type
_entity.pdbx_description
1 polymer ?
#
loop_
_entity_poly.entity_id
_entity_poly.type
_entity_poly.pdbx_seq_one_letter_code
_entity_poly.pdbx_strand_id
1 'polypeptide(L)'
;MTLQCVRYNFGYRGKELVLNLVYKLNGDSLLLKKDDEIAHQQFVVSDYVFPALNVSQANKVSTTNHAKYLVLSANGVDVAISKTTGLVSYLDVDNKPMLVRGADLKPDFWRACTDNDFGANLPKLWAAWNNPSLELKNFTQQEDGSIVAELYIKETESTLTLAYSLNNNGELTVEQDLKVNPDAKEKPGLLRYGMELQMPKEYDKVVFYGKGPNENYADRNSSDMLGVFTQNVADQYYPYIRPQESGNKTQVRYWKVLAQDGKGLELFSNEPMECSSLNYLTSDLYRGPVKNQEHSGDLTPRDLTSVHISKHQMGFGCINTWGEMPLAKYQLPYQNYSFKFVIRPVR
;
A
#
# COMPACT_ATOMS: atom_id res chain seq x y z
N MET A 1 -0.68 15.00 -37.08
CA MET A 1 0.00 14.68 -35.82
C MET A 1 -0.09 15.92 -34.94
N THR A 2 -0.81 15.86 -33.82
CA THR A 2 -0.93 16.99 -32.91
C THR A 2 -0.13 16.64 -31.65
N LEU A 3 0.92 17.40 -31.38
CA LEU A 3 1.69 17.30 -30.15
C LEU A 3 1.01 18.20 -29.10
N GLN A 4 0.50 17.62 -28.03
CA GLN A 4 -0.04 18.36 -26.90
C GLN A 4 0.96 18.27 -25.74
N CYS A 5 1.66 19.37 -25.49
CA CYS A 5 2.55 19.48 -24.33
C CYS A 5 1.72 19.99 -23.15
N VAL A 6 1.52 19.16 -22.15
CA VAL A 6 0.77 19.53 -20.94
C VAL A 6 1.77 19.83 -19.84
N ARG A 7 1.88 21.09 -19.45
CA ARG A 7 2.69 21.53 -18.32
C ARG A 7 1.86 21.43 -17.04
N TYR A 8 2.13 20.45 -16.18
CA TYR A 8 1.55 20.40 -14.84
C TYR A 8 2.49 21.10 -13.86
N ASN A 9 2.06 22.24 -13.32
CA ASN A 9 2.70 22.88 -12.17
C ASN A 9 2.08 22.33 -10.90
N PHE A 10 2.68 21.31 -10.29
CA PHE A 10 2.27 20.83 -8.98
C PHE A 10 2.95 21.68 -7.90
N GLY A 11 2.15 22.38 -7.09
CA GLY A 11 2.59 23.33 -6.06
C GLY A 11 3.25 22.72 -4.82
N TYR A 12 3.94 21.57 -4.93
CA TYR A 12 4.66 20.95 -3.82
C TYR A 12 6.14 20.73 -4.14
N ARG A 13 6.96 20.81 -3.10
CA ARG A 13 8.42 20.71 -3.08
C ARG A 13 8.92 19.51 -3.89
N GLY A 14 9.60 19.78 -4.98
CA GLY A 14 10.06 18.79 -5.93
C GLY A 14 9.19 18.82 -7.18
N LYS A 15 9.54 19.67 -8.13
CA LYS A 15 8.81 19.79 -9.39
C LYS A 15 9.16 18.60 -10.27
N GLU A 16 8.37 17.53 -10.21
CA GLU A 16 8.42 16.50 -11.25
C GLU A 16 7.85 17.11 -12.54
N LEU A 17 8.59 16.98 -13.61
CA LEU A 17 8.15 17.40 -14.94
C LEU A 17 8.09 16.19 -15.86
N VAL A 18 6.91 15.92 -16.40
CA VAL A 18 6.71 14.84 -17.37
C VAL A 18 6.22 15.40 -18.70
N LEU A 19 6.71 14.84 -19.79
CA LEU A 19 6.25 15.13 -21.14
C LEU A 19 5.37 13.97 -21.61
N ASN A 20 4.09 14.25 -21.90
CA ASN A 20 3.16 13.29 -22.48
C ASN A 20 3.05 13.50 -23.97
N LEU A 21 3.31 12.47 -24.75
CA LEU A 21 3.03 12.41 -26.18
C LEU A 21 1.80 11.52 -26.40
N VAL A 22 0.76 12.09 -26.99
CA VAL A 22 -0.47 11.36 -27.28
C VAL A 22 -0.72 11.40 -28.80
N TYR A 23 -0.87 10.22 -29.38
CA TYR A 23 -1.19 10.04 -30.79
C TYR A 23 -2.69 9.85 -30.94
N LYS A 24 -3.32 10.75 -31.69
CA LYS A 24 -4.76 10.73 -31.94
C LYS A 24 -5.06 10.51 -33.40
N LEU A 25 -6.16 9.80 -33.67
CA LEU A 25 -6.66 9.61 -35.01
C LEU A 25 -7.14 10.95 -35.58
N ASN A 26 -6.73 11.28 -36.81
CA ASN A 26 -7.08 12.56 -37.45
C ASN A 26 -8.35 12.50 -38.31
N GLY A 27 -9.00 11.35 -38.41
CA GLY A 27 -10.25 11.13 -39.15
C GLY A 27 -10.92 9.84 -38.67
N ASP A 28 -12.19 9.66 -39.00
CA ASP A 28 -12.94 8.44 -38.69
C ASP A 28 -12.37 7.24 -39.45
N SER A 29 -12.37 6.07 -38.78
CA SER A 29 -12.09 4.76 -39.35
C SER A 29 -13.26 3.81 -39.07
N LEU A 30 -13.13 2.53 -39.49
CA LEU A 30 -14.18 1.54 -39.30
C LEU A 30 -14.61 1.35 -37.84
N LEU A 31 -13.64 1.35 -36.91
CA LEU A 31 -13.86 1.04 -35.49
C LEU A 31 -13.57 2.21 -34.56
N LEU A 32 -12.84 3.24 -35.00
CA LEU A 32 -12.39 4.34 -34.18
C LEU A 32 -12.87 5.66 -34.78
N LYS A 33 -13.06 6.66 -33.90
CA LYS A 33 -13.46 8.00 -34.29
C LYS A 33 -12.27 8.96 -34.32
N LYS A 34 -12.45 10.06 -35.05
CA LYS A 34 -11.52 11.19 -34.98
C LYS A 34 -11.28 11.58 -33.51
N ASP A 35 -10.03 11.88 -33.17
CA ASP A 35 -9.53 12.23 -31.85
C ASP A 35 -9.46 11.06 -30.84
N ASP A 36 -9.83 9.83 -31.21
CA ASP A 36 -9.54 8.67 -30.39
C ASP A 36 -8.02 8.50 -30.22
N GLU A 37 -7.60 8.19 -28.99
CA GLU A 37 -6.21 7.91 -28.68
C GLU A 37 -5.82 6.53 -29.22
N ILE A 38 -4.74 6.47 -29.98
CA ILE A 38 -4.23 5.23 -30.60
C ILE A 38 -2.88 4.80 -30.01
N ALA A 39 -2.15 5.73 -29.38
CA ALA A 39 -0.91 5.46 -28.66
C ALA A 39 -0.55 6.62 -27.76
N HIS A 40 0.22 6.33 -26.73
CA HIS A 40 0.82 7.37 -25.89
C HIS A 40 2.22 6.96 -25.44
N GLN A 41 3.00 7.96 -25.02
CA GLN A 41 4.30 7.79 -24.38
C GLN A 41 4.52 8.92 -23.39
N GLN A 42 5.11 8.62 -22.25
CA GLN A 42 5.49 9.59 -21.24
C GLN A 42 6.99 9.55 -20.99
N PHE A 43 7.59 10.75 -20.90
CA PHE A 43 9.00 10.92 -20.56
C PHE A 43 9.12 11.75 -19.29
N VAL A 44 9.90 11.29 -18.33
CA VAL A 44 10.27 12.07 -17.16
C VAL A 44 11.39 13.03 -17.58
N VAL A 45 11.13 14.33 -17.49
CA VAL A 45 12.09 15.40 -17.83
C VAL A 45 12.84 15.87 -16.59
N SER A 46 12.16 15.85 -15.43
CA SER A 46 12.73 16.17 -14.12
C SER A 46 12.11 15.25 -13.09
N ASP A 47 12.94 14.63 -12.27
CA ASP A 47 12.50 13.66 -11.27
C ASP A 47 11.73 14.30 -10.12
N TYR A 48 10.86 13.49 -9.50
CA TYR A 48 10.21 13.84 -8.24
C TYR A 48 11.23 13.83 -7.10
N VAL A 49 11.25 14.90 -6.31
CA VAL A 49 12.06 14.95 -5.09
C VAL A 49 11.22 14.47 -3.92
N PHE A 50 11.48 13.25 -3.49
CA PHE A 50 10.80 12.68 -2.34
C PHE A 50 11.15 13.45 -1.06
N PRO A 51 10.18 13.62 -0.13
CA PRO A 51 10.44 14.31 1.13
C PRO A 51 11.41 13.51 1.99
N ALA A 52 12.31 14.22 2.68
CA ALA A 52 13.06 13.59 3.76
C ALA A 52 12.11 13.31 4.92
N LEU A 53 12.04 12.05 5.35
CA LEU A 53 11.24 11.65 6.52
C LEU A 53 12.05 11.91 7.78
N ASN A 54 12.10 13.17 8.20
CA ASN A 54 12.78 13.56 9.43
C ASN A 54 11.86 13.26 10.63
N VAL A 55 12.38 12.56 11.61
CA VAL A 55 11.79 12.50 12.95
C VAL A 55 11.95 13.90 13.54
N SER A 56 10.94 14.74 13.38
CA SER A 56 11.02 16.10 13.92
C SER A 56 10.71 16.09 15.41
N GLN A 57 11.40 16.97 16.12
CA GLN A 57 11.41 17.18 17.56
C GLN A 57 10.08 16.87 18.27
N ALA A 58 10.13 15.89 19.17
CA ALA A 58 8.99 15.40 19.96
C ALA A 58 8.54 16.36 21.09
N ASN A 59 9.02 17.61 21.13
CA ASN A 59 8.83 18.53 22.26
C ASN A 59 7.36 18.90 22.60
N LYS A 60 6.42 18.53 21.75
CA LYS A 60 4.97 18.76 21.96
C LYS A 60 4.15 17.48 21.84
N VAL A 61 4.79 16.33 21.76
CA VAL A 61 4.10 15.04 21.77
C VAL A 61 3.96 14.59 23.22
N SER A 62 2.73 14.39 23.65
CA SER A 62 2.46 13.79 24.95
C SER A 62 2.39 12.29 24.85
N THR A 63 2.87 11.61 25.89
CA THR A 63 2.77 10.15 26.00
C THR A 63 1.95 9.80 27.22
N THR A 64 0.89 8.99 27.02
CA THR A 64 0.07 8.48 28.11
C THR A 64 0.21 6.97 28.20
N ASN A 65 0.59 6.51 29.37
CA ASN A 65 0.86 5.08 29.63
C ASN A 65 -0.36 4.40 30.28
N HIS A 66 -1.17 3.69 29.50
CA HIS A 66 -2.28 2.87 29.99
C HIS A 66 -1.85 1.41 30.20
N ALA A 67 -2.68 0.64 30.90
CA ALA A 67 -2.38 -0.77 31.17
C ALA A 67 -2.13 -1.59 29.90
N LYS A 68 -2.94 -1.38 28.85
CA LYS A 68 -2.89 -2.15 27.57
C LYS A 68 -2.21 -1.39 26.43
N TYR A 69 -2.14 -0.07 26.49
CA TYR A 69 -1.69 0.79 25.39
C TYR A 69 -0.69 1.84 25.85
N LEU A 70 0.21 2.19 24.97
CA LEU A 70 0.95 3.43 25.03
C LEU A 70 0.35 4.39 23.98
N VAL A 71 -0.08 5.56 24.41
CA VAL A 71 -0.74 6.53 23.53
C VAL A 71 0.18 7.72 23.30
N LEU A 72 0.45 8.01 22.05
CA LEU A 72 1.12 9.23 21.60
C LEU A 72 0.06 10.21 21.11
N SER A 73 0.13 11.47 21.59
CA SER A 73 -0.84 12.50 21.22
C SER A 73 -0.15 13.80 20.81
N ALA A 74 -0.51 14.34 19.65
CA ALA A 74 -0.05 15.63 19.15
C ALA A 74 -1.03 16.21 18.13
N ASN A 75 -1.28 17.50 18.20
CA ASN A 75 -2.05 18.25 17.20
C ASN A 75 -3.38 17.55 16.81
N GLY A 76 -4.18 17.11 17.80
CA GLY A 76 -5.46 16.44 17.57
C GLY A 76 -5.36 15.03 17.00
N VAL A 77 -4.16 14.44 16.96
CA VAL A 77 -3.94 13.05 16.56
C VAL A 77 -3.58 12.23 17.79
N ASP A 78 -4.30 11.13 17.99
CA ASP A 78 -4.04 10.15 19.03
C ASP A 78 -3.70 8.79 18.39
N VAL A 79 -2.54 8.24 18.77
CA VAL A 79 -2.03 6.96 18.29
C VAL A 79 -1.85 6.02 19.47
N ALA A 80 -2.65 4.96 19.56
CA ALA A 80 -2.55 3.97 20.62
C ALA A 80 -1.88 2.69 20.10
N ILE A 81 -0.71 2.38 20.65
CA ILE A 81 0.06 1.19 20.33
C ILE A 81 -0.18 0.15 21.42
N SER A 82 -0.59 -1.04 21.03
CA SER A 82 -0.86 -2.18 21.92
C SER A 82 0.44 -2.72 22.51
N LYS A 83 0.53 -2.80 23.84
CA LYS A 83 1.66 -3.42 24.55
C LYS A 83 1.66 -4.95 24.46
N THR A 84 0.57 -5.55 23.96
CA THR A 84 0.44 -6.99 23.79
C THR A 84 0.85 -7.43 22.39
N THR A 85 0.51 -6.62 21.37
CA THR A 85 0.75 -6.98 19.96
C THR A 85 1.88 -6.16 19.32
N GLY A 86 2.24 -5.00 19.91
CA GLY A 86 3.18 -4.07 19.31
C GLY A 86 2.62 -3.29 18.11
N LEU A 87 1.32 -3.43 17.82
CA LEU A 87 0.67 -2.81 16.65
C LEU A 87 -0.11 -1.56 17.05
N VAL A 88 -0.29 -0.63 16.11
CA VAL A 88 -1.19 0.51 16.28
C VAL A 88 -2.63 0.01 16.19
N SER A 89 -3.35 0.07 17.33
CA SER A 89 -4.73 -0.41 17.46
C SER A 89 -5.77 0.70 17.35
N TYR A 90 -5.36 1.95 17.60
CA TYR A 90 -6.21 3.14 17.43
C TYR A 90 -5.38 4.25 16.78
N LEU A 91 -6.00 4.90 15.81
CA LEU A 91 -5.53 6.13 15.19
C LEU A 91 -6.76 7.04 15.07
N ASP A 92 -6.80 8.08 15.86
CA ASP A 92 -7.89 9.03 15.87
C ASP A 92 -7.37 10.41 15.44
N VAL A 93 -8.14 11.13 14.63
CA VAL A 93 -7.86 12.50 14.21
C VAL A 93 -9.04 13.37 14.61
N ASP A 94 -8.79 14.40 15.42
CA ASP A 94 -9.83 15.31 15.94
C ASP A 94 -11.02 14.53 16.55
N ASN A 95 -10.72 13.49 17.34
CA ASN A 95 -11.64 12.54 17.98
C ASN A 95 -12.46 11.66 17.00
N LYS A 96 -12.09 11.59 15.73
CA LYS A 96 -12.71 10.67 14.76
C LYS A 96 -11.80 9.49 14.51
N PRO A 97 -12.30 8.25 14.53
CA PRO A 97 -11.50 7.07 14.25
C PRO A 97 -11.11 7.02 12.77
N MET A 98 -9.82 6.83 12.50
CA MET A 98 -9.27 6.54 11.18
C MET A 98 -9.08 5.03 10.95
N LEU A 99 -9.08 4.24 12.02
CA LEU A 99 -9.11 2.78 11.96
C LEU A 99 -10.46 2.25 12.42
N VAL A 100 -10.96 1.22 11.72
CA VAL A 100 -12.09 0.42 12.20
C VAL A 100 -11.74 -0.16 13.56
N ARG A 101 -12.62 -0.01 14.54
CA ARG A 101 -12.38 -0.51 15.91
C ARG A 101 -12.18 -2.03 15.91
N GLY A 102 -11.05 -2.48 16.46
CA GLY A 102 -10.65 -3.88 16.48
C GLY A 102 -9.81 -4.32 15.26
N ALA A 103 -9.55 -3.41 14.33
CA ALA A 103 -8.54 -3.61 13.29
C ALA A 103 -7.27 -2.85 13.65
N ASP A 104 -6.13 -3.51 13.53
CA ASP A 104 -4.81 -2.92 13.75
C ASP A 104 -4.21 -2.44 12.41
N LEU A 105 -3.32 -1.45 12.45
CA LEU A 105 -2.34 -1.25 11.38
C LEU A 105 -1.35 -2.41 11.47
N LYS A 106 -1.40 -3.33 10.52
CA LYS A 106 -0.68 -4.60 10.61
C LYS A 106 0.27 -4.81 9.43
N PRO A 107 1.38 -5.54 9.64
CA PRO A 107 2.25 -6.00 8.56
C PRO A 107 1.48 -6.81 7.51
N ASP A 108 1.80 -6.58 6.24
CA ASP A 108 1.18 -7.23 5.10
C ASP A 108 2.24 -7.82 4.17
N PHE A 109 2.30 -9.16 4.15
CA PHE A 109 3.26 -9.94 3.37
C PHE A 109 2.59 -10.76 2.28
N TRP A 110 1.25 -10.67 2.17
CA TRP A 110 0.43 -11.52 1.33
C TRP A 110 -0.43 -10.71 0.37
N ARG A 111 -0.92 -11.37 -0.68
CA ARG A 111 -1.96 -10.86 -1.58
C ARG A 111 -3.00 -11.93 -1.85
N ALA A 112 -4.16 -11.54 -2.35
CA ALA A 112 -5.12 -12.48 -2.89
C ALA A 112 -4.52 -13.16 -4.12
N CYS A 113 -4.23 -14.46 -4.02
CA CYS A 113 -3.49 -15.19 -5.04
C CYS A 113 -4.18 -15.18 -6.40
N THR A 114 -3.40 -14.91 -7.43
CA THR A 114 -3.83 -14.96 -8.82
C THR A 114 -3.89 -16.39 -9.35
N ASP A 115 -4.48 -16.60 -10.54
CA ASP A 115 -4.47 -17.90 -11.19
C ASP A 115 -3.06 -18.41 -11.45
N ASN A 116 -2.11 -17.54 -11.75
CA ASN A 116 -0.71 -17.88 -11.90
C ASN A 116 -0.05 -18.29 -10.58
N ASP A 117 -0.37 -17.58 -9.48
CA ASP A 117 0.09 -17.97 -8.15
C ASP A 117 -0.40 -19.37 -7.77
N PHE A 118 -1.64 -19.73 -8.11
CA PHE A 118 -2.16 -21.07 -7.95
C PHE A 118 -1.46 -22.09 -8.87
N GLY A 119 -1.18 -21.72 -10.11
CA GLY A 119 -0.42 -22.54 -11.05
C GLY A 119 0.99 -22.86 -10.56
N ALA A 120 1.66 -21.88 -9.95
CA ALA A 120 2.96 -22.04 -9.30
C ALA A 120 2.88 -22.68 -7.90
N ASN A 121 1.69 -23.07 -7.44
CA ASN A 121 1.43 -23.65 -6.11
C ASN A 121 1.85 -22.75 -4.93
N LEU A 122 1.96 -21.43 -5.13
CA LEU A 122 2.38 -20.47 -4.10
C LEU A 122 1.42 -20.44 -2.89
N PRO A 123 0.09 -20.61 -3.05
CA PRO A 123 -0.83 -20.70 -1.93
C PRO A 123 -0.46 -21.74 -0.87
N LYS A 124 0.27 -22.78 -1.26
CA LYS A 124 0.79 -23.81 -0.34
C LYS A 124 2.26 -23.60 0.01
N LEU A 125 3.10 -23.37 -0.99
CA LEU A 125 4.54 -23.25 -0.82
C LEU A 125 4.94 -22.01 -0.01
N TRP A 126 4.19 -20.90 -0.14
CA TRP A 126 4.49 -19.62 0.49
C TRP A 126 3.51 -19.25 1.62
N ALA A 127 2.67 -20.19 2.03
CA ALA A 127 1.65 -20.00 3.07
C ALA A 127 2.19 -19.45 4.41
N ALA A 128 3.48 -19.65 4.68
CA ALA A 128 4.16 -19.11 5.87
C ALA A 128 4.04 -17.58 6.02
N TRP A 129 3.82 -16.86 4.90
CA TRP A 129 3.62 -15.41 4.89
C TRP A 129 2.15 -14.99 4.92
N ASN A 130 1.22 -15.93 4.78
CA ASN A 130 -0.20 -15.63 4.83
C ASN A 130 -0.68 -15.48 6.28
N ASN A 131 -0.73 -14.27 6.77
CA ASN A 131 -1.15 -13.94 8.12
C ASN A 131 -0.31 -14.69 9.20
N PRO A 132 1.03 -14.51 9.19
CA PRO A 132 1.92 -15.22 10.10
C PRO A 132 1.67 -14.82 11.57
N SER A 133 2.07 -15.70 12.49
CA SER A 133 2.03 -15.39 13.92
C SER A 133 3.09 -14.35 14.27
N LEU A 134 2.67 -13.20 14.79
CA LEU A 134 3.56 -12.14 15.27
C LEU A 134 3.71 -12.24 16.78
N GLU A 135 4.83 -12.79 17.25
CA GLU A 135 5.12 -12.92 18.69
C GLU A 135 5.91 -11.71 19.17
N LEU A 136 5.30 -10.84 19.99
CA LEU A 136 5.97 -9.68 20.57
C LEU A 136 7.07 -10.13 21.54
N LYS A 137 8.32 -9.80 21.25
CA LYS A 137 9.50 -10.12 22.06
C LYS A 137 9.95 -8.94 22.90
N ASN A 138 9.85 -7.72 22.36
CA ASN A 138 10.25 -6.50 23.06
C ASN A 138 9.33 -5.34 22.69
N PHE A 139 9.09 -4.45 23.65
CA PHE A 139 8.31 -3.22 23.47
C PHE A 139 8.92 -2.11 24.31
N THR A 140 9.51 -1.13 23.66
CA THR A 140 10.25 -0.06 24.35
C THR A 140 9.87 1.31 23.83
N GLN A 141 9.81 2.29 24.73
CA GLN A 141 9.85 3.70 24.35
C GLN A 141 11.31 4.17 24.38
N GLN A 142 11.75 4.79 23.28
CA GLN A 142 13.08 5.34 23.15
C GLN A 142 13.18 6.74 23.77
N GLU A 143 14.41 7.25 23.95
CA GLU A 143 14.68 8.57 24.51
C GLU A 143 14.11 9.72 23.64
N ASP A 144 14.02 9.52 22.33
CA ASP A 144 13.43 10.46 21.37
C ASP A 144 11.89 10.41 21.35
N GLY A 145 11.27 9.59 22.20
CA GLY A 145 9.83 9.40 22.31
C GLY A 145 9.23 8.42 21.32
N SER A 146 10.01 7.85 20.39
CA SER A 146 9.55 6.80 19.48
C SER A 146 9.27 5.49 20.24
N ILE A 147 8.40 4.67 19.68
CA ILE A 147 8.04 3.35 20.21
C ILE A 147 8.61 2.30 19.27
N VAL A 148 9.31 1.33 19.82
CA VAL A 148 9.85 0.20 19.07
C VAL A 148 9.25 -1.11 19.59
N ALA A 149 8.66 -1.89 18.69
CA ALA A 149 8.16 -3.22 18.92
C ALA A 149 8.98 -4.23 18.10
N GLU A 150 9.57 -5.22 18.74
CA GLU A 150 10.29 -6.31 18.11
C GLU A 150 9.44 -7.58 18.15
N LEU A 151 9.15 -8.13 16.99
CA LEU A 151 8.26 -9.23 16.75
C LEU A 151 9.03 -10.41 16.13
N TYR A 152 8.80 -11.62 16.61
CA TYR A 152 9.33 -12.82 16.00
C TYR A 152 8.27 -13.54 15.17
N ILE A 153 8.63 -13.92 13.94
CA ILE A 153 7.78 -14.68 13.02
C ILE A 153 8.33 -16.10 12.93
N LYS A 154 7.70 -17.00 13.64
CA LYS A 154 8.18 -18.39 13.79
C LYS A 154 8.19 -19.15 12.47
N GLU A 155 7.15 -18.97 11.65
CA GLU A 155 6.95 -19.71 10.40
C GLU A 155 8.07 -19.44 9.39
N THR A 156 8.63 -18.24 9.44
CA THR A 156 9.69 -17.80 8.52
C THR A 156 11.03 -17.61 9.20
N GLU A 157 11.13 -17.86 10.53
CA GLU A 157 12.35 -17.66 11.32
C GLU A 157 12.95 -16.25 11.13
N SER A 158 12.10 -15.24 11.15
CA SER A 158 12.51 -13.85 10.93
C SER A 158 12.10 -12.94 12.07
N THR A 159 12.79 -11.81 12.21
CA THR A 159 12.47 -10.76 13.17
C THR A 159 11.93 -9.55 12.41
N LEU A 160 10.80 -9.04 12.88
CA LEU A 160 10.17 -7.83 12.37
C LEU A 160 10.28 -6.75 13.44
N THR A 161 10.91 -5.64 13.13
CA THR A 161 10.93 -4.45 13.98
C THR A 161 9.97 -3.42 13.42
N LEU A 162 9.05 -2.95 14.25
CA LEU A 162 8.14 -1.85 13.95
C LEU A 162 8.52 -0.66 14.82
N ALA A 163 8.82 0.48 14.21
CA ALA A 163 9.08 1.71 14.94
C ALA A 163 8.02 2.76 14.58
N TYR A 164 7.52 3.44 15.60
CA TYR A 164 6.48 4.45 15.49
C TYR A 164 6.94 5.75 16.12
N SER A 165 6.85 6.84 15.38
CA SER A 165 7.11 8.17 15.91
C SER A 165 6.04 9.15 15.47
N LEU A 166 5.52 9.93 16.42
CA LEU A 166 4.57 11.00 16.15
C LEU A 166 5.31 12.34 16.24
N ASN A 167 5.10 13.23 15.26
CA ASN A 167 5.69 14.55 15.30
C ASN A 167 4.69 15.62 15.79
N ASN A 168 5.19 16.85 16.00
CA ASN A 168 4.40 17.97 16.50
C ASN A 168 3.23 18.38 15.58
N ASN A 169 3.24 17.96 14.32
CA ASN A 169 2.17 18.23 13.34
C ASN A 169 1.08 17.15 13.37
N GLY A 170 1.25 16.09 14.17
CA GLY A 170 0.36 14.93 14.19
C GLY A 170 0.62 13.98 13.02
N GLU A 171 1.83 13.97 12.45
CA GLU A 171 2.23 13.02 11.42
C GLU A 171 2.85 11.79 12.08
N LEU A 172 2.28 10.63 11.85
CA LEU A 172 2.78 9.34 12.32
C LEU A 172 3.75 8.75 11.29
N THR A 173 5.02 8.63 11.66
CA THR A 173 6.00 7.86 10.90
C THR A 173 5.97 6.41 11.35
N VAL A 174 5.87 5.49 10.40
CA VAL A 174 5.94 4.04 10.60
C VAL A 174 7.15 3.52 9.86
N GLU A 175 8.00 2.78 10.56
CA GLU A 175 9.16 2.09 9.99
C GLU A 175 9.00 0.60 10.24
N GLN A 176 9.15 -0.20 9.18
CA GLN A 176 9.01 -1.65 9.19
C GLN A 176 10.31 -2.27 8.66
N ASP A 177 11.01 -2.99 9.54
CA ASP A 177 12.28 -3.66 9.21
C ASP A 177 12.15 -5.16 9.43
N LEU A 178 12.23 -5.92 8.34
CA LEU A 178 12.27 -7.38 8.37
C LEU A 178 13.72 -7.84 8.27
N LYS A 179 14.16 -8.61 9.26
CA LYS A 179 15.45 -9.31 9.25
C LYS A 179 15.22 -10.81 9.21
N VAL A 180 15.68 -11.44 8.13
CA VAL A 180 15.57 -12.88 7.94
C VAL A 180 16.74 -13.61 8.59
N ASN A 181 16.52 -14.84 9.01
CA ASN A 181 17.59 -15.71 9.47
C ASN A 181 18.39 -16.23 8.25
N PRO A 182 19.66 -15.85 8.08
CA PRO A 182 20.44 -16.27 6.93
C PRO A 182 20.73 -17.78 6.89
N ASP A 183 20.64 -18.46 8.04
CA ASP A 183 20.86 -19.90 8.18
C ASP A 183 19.57 -20.72 7.97
N ALA A 184 18.42 -20.05 7.83
CA ALA A 184 17.16 -20.72 7.59
C ALA A 184 17.14 -21.35 6.19
N LYS A 185 16.82 -22.64 6.12
CA LYS A 185 16.77 -23.36 4.85
C LYS A 185 15.38 -23.29 4.23
N GLU A 186 15.34 -23.17 2.89
CA GLU A 186 14.12 -23.34 2.09
C GLU A 186 12.94 -22.46 2.52
N LYS A 187 13.21 -21.21 2.89
CA LYS A 187 12.13 -20.25 3.21
C LYS A 187 11.60 -19.60 1.93
N PRO A 188 10.27 -19.42 1.87
CA PRO A 188 9.63 -18.85 0.69
C PRO A 188 9.89 -17.35 0.57
N GLY A 189 9.86 -16.84 -0.66
CA GLY A 189 9.76 -15.41 -0.93
C GLY A 189 8.41 -14.83 -0.49
N LEU A 190 8.26 -13.52 -0.59
CA LEU A 190 7.07 -12.78 -0.19
C LEU A 190 6.22 -12.43 -1.43
N LEU A 191 4.90 -12.35 -1.24
CA LEU A 191 4.01 -11.80 -2.27
C LEU A 191 3.88 -10.28 -2.17
N ARG A 192 4.08 -9.73 -0.97
CA ARG A 192 4.04 -8.28 -0.68
C ARG A 192 4.97 -7.96 0.49
N TYR A 193 5.46 -6.74 0.55
CA TYR A 193 6.12 -6.18 1.72
C TYR A 193 5.57 -4.79 2.00
N GLY A 194 4.77 -4.67 3.05
CA GLY A 194 4.07 -3.44 3.42
C GLY A 194 3.22 -3.57 4.67
N MET A 195 2.24 -2.68 4.77
CA MET A 195 1.27 -2.62 5.86
C MET A 195 -0.16 -2.52 5.31
N GLU A 196 -1.13 -2.99 6.10
CA GLU A 196 -2.57 -2.85 5.85
C GLU A 196 -3.21 -2.07 6.98
N LEU A 197 -4.13 -1.16 6.63
CA LEU A 197 -5.04 -0.53 7.58
C LEU A 197 -6.48 -0.60 7.06
N GLN A 198 -7.45 -0.70 7.98
CA GLN A 198 -8.87 -0.70 7.63
C GLN A 198 -9.50 0.59 8.15
N MET A 199 -9.96 1.44 7.23
CA MET A 199 -10.64 2.69 7.55
C MET A 199 -12.16 2.51 7.55
N PRO A 200 -12.90 3.30 8.36
CA PRO A 200 -14.36 3.36 8.27
C PRO A 200 -14.84 3.67 6.85
N LYS A 201 -16.06 3.19 6.51
CA LYS A 201 -16.63 3.24 5.16
C LYS A 201 -16.78 4.65 4.58
N GLU A 202 -16.98 5.67 5.43
CA GLU A 202 -17.09 7.06 5.00
C GLU A 202 -15.84 7.61 4.30
N TYR A 203 -14.69 6.96 4.48
CA TYR A 203 -13.45 7.27 3.76
C TYR A 203 -13.41 6.50 2.45
N ASP A 204 -14.24 6.90 1.51
CA ASP A 204 -14.56 6.20 0.26
C ASP A 204 -13.97 6.82 -1.00
N LYS A 205 -13.19 7.90 -0.86
CA LYS A 205 -12.58 8.63 -1.97
C LYS A 205 -11.05 8.54 -1.92
N VAL A 206 -10.45 8.18 -3.05
CA VAL A 206 -8.99 8.11 -3.21
C VAL A 206 -8.51 9.25 -4.10
N VAL A 207 -7.46 9.95 -3.67
CA VAL A 207 -6.69 10.90 -4.50
C VAL A 207 -5.24 10.49 -4.43
N PHE A 208 -4.64 10.18 -5.57
CA PHE A 208 -3.25 9.73 -5.60
C PHE A 208 -2.44 10.35 -6.74
N TYR A 209 -1.14 10.46 -6.53
CA TYR A 209 -0.15 10.73 -7.55
C TYR A 209 0.72 9.50 -7.75
N GLY A 210 0.60 8.88 -8.90
CA GLY A 210 1.26 7.64 -9.27
C GLY A 210 0.91 7.23 -10.69
N LYS A 211 1.23 6.01 -11.08
CA LYS A 211 0.75 5.43 -12.34
C LYS A 211 -0.72 5.03 -12.25
N GLY A 212 -1.49 5.42 -13.27
CA GLY A 212 -2.93 5.18 -13.30
C GLY A 212 -3.57 5.68 -14.60
N PRO A 213 -4.91 5.72 -14.66
CA PRO A 213 -5.89 5.45 -13.59
C PRO A 213 -6.14 3.96 -13.31
N ASN A 214 -5.73 3.07 -14.21
CA ASN A 214 -6.01 1.63 -14.08
C ASN A 214 -5.12 0.98 -13.02
N GLU A 215 -5.51 -0.21 -12.56
CA GLU A 215 -4.62 -1.02 -11.75
C GLU A 215 -3.37 -1.39 -12.52
N ASN A 216 -2.26 -1.39 -11.83
CA ASN A 216 -0.98 -1.74 -12.44
C ASN A 216 -0.02 -2.34 -11.40
N TYR A 217 0.94 -3.11 -11.87
CA TYR A 217 1.89 -3.87 -11.08
C TYR A 217 3.30 -3.66 -11.62
N ALA A 218 4.33 -3.95 -10.86
CA ALA A 218 5.71 -3.64 -11.21
C ALA A 218 6.13 -4.12 -12.60
N ASP A 219 5.59 -5.26 -13.05
CA ASP A 219 5.83 -5.87 -14.35
C ASP A 219 4.68 -5.68 -15.37
N ARG A 220 3.65 -4.92 -14.98
CA ARG A 220 2.48 -4.60 -15.82
C ARG A 220 2.03 -3.15 -15.55
N ASN A 221 2.87 -2.19 -15.92
CA ASN A 221 2.59 -0.77 -15.69
C ASN A 221 2.99 0.15 -16.86
N SER A 222 3.33 -0.41 -18.01
CA SER A 222 3.79 0.38 -19.16
C SER A 222 2.65 1.15 -19.84
N SER A 223 1.41 0.67 -19.71
CA SER A 223 0.21 1.31 -20.27
C SER A 223 -0.25 2.51 -19.46
N ASP A 224 0.22 2.66 -18.22
CA ASP A 224 -0.22 3.70 -17.32
C ASP A 224 0.81 4.81 -17.22
N MET A 225 0.34 6.06 -17.23
CA MET A 225 1.17 7.25 -17.10
C MET A 225 1.10 7.79 -15.66
N LEU A 226 2.17 8.45 -15.25
CA LEU A 226 2.18 9.24 -14.02
C LEU A 226 1.19 10.39 -14.12
N GLY A 227 0.35 10.54 -13.12
CA GLY A 227 -0.65 11.59 -13.04
C GLY A 227 -1.27 11.70 -11.65
N VAL A 228 -2.07 12.74 -11.46
CA VAL A 228 -2.91 12.87 -10.27
C VAL A 228 -4.32 12.41 -10.63
N PHE A 229 -4.79 11.41 -9.91
CA PHE A 229 -6.08 10.79 -10.16
C PHE A 229 -6.98 10.90 -8.94
N THR A 230 -8.28 10.98 -9.18
CA THR A 230 -9.33 10.94 -8.15
C THR A 230 -10.33 9.87 -8.54
N GLN A 231 -10.58 8.92 -7.63
CA GLN A 231 -11.48 7.79 -7.86
C GLN A 231 -12.24 7.48 -6.57
N ASN A 232 -13.40 6.83 -6.67
CA ASN A 232 -14.02 6.24 -5.48
C ASN A 232 -13.34 4.91 -5.16
N VAL A 233 -13.35 4.49 -3.91
CA VAL A 233 -12.84 3.19 -3.49
C VAL A 233 -13.55 2.05 -4.22
N ALA A 234 -14.87 2.16 -4.41
CA ALA A 234 -15.65 1.15 -5.13
C ALA A 234 -15.20 0.93 -6.58
N ASP A 235 -14.64 1.98 -7.21
CA ASP A 235 -14.16 1.93 -8.61
C ASP A 235 -12.73 1.34 -8.74
N GLN A 236 -12.05 1.07 -7.62
CA GLN A 236 -10.69 0.53 -7.61
C GLN A 236 -10.66 -0.98 -7.88
N TYR A 237 -11.74 -1.70 -7.55
CA TYR A 237 -11.82 -3.15 -7.75
C TYR A 237 -11.99 -3.49 -9.23
N TYR A 238 -11.08 -4.30 -9.78
CA TYR A 238 -11.26 -4.86 -11.11
C TYR A 238 -11.91 -6.24 -11.01
N PRO A 239 -13.08 -6.47 -11.62
CA PRO A 239 -13.86 -7.68 -11.47
C PRO A 239 -13.34 -8.80 -12.39
N TYR A 240 -12.17 -9.35 -12.09
CA TYR A 240 -11.68 -10.54 -12.75
C TYR A 240 -12.72 -11.68 -12.67
N ILE A 241 -12.66 -12.63 -13.60
CA ILE A 241 -13.62 -13.75 -13.63
C ILE A 241 -13.66 -14.46 -12.28
N ARG A 242 -12.48 -14.70 -11.66
CA ARG A 242 -12.34 -15.19 -10.31
C ARG A 242 -11.76 -14.10 -9.42
N PRO A 243 -12.27 -13.92 -8.17
CA PRO A 243 -11.67 -12.98 -7.22
C PRO A 243 -10.18 -13.27 -7.02
N GLN A 244 -9.39 -12.21 -7.05
CA GLN A 244 -7.95 -12.24 -6.85
C GLN A 244 -7.45 -10.84 -6.51
N GLU A 245 -6.13 -10.66 -6.34
CA GLU A 245 -5.52 -9.34 -6.15
C GLU A 245 -5.95 -8.36 -7.25
N SER A 246 -6.28 -7.14 -6.83
CA SER A 246 -6.85 -6.12 -7.70
C SER A 246 -6.60 -4.72 -7.14
N GLY A 247 -6.66 -3.72 -7.99
CA GLY A 247 -6.70 -2.30 -7.62
C GLY A 247 -5.35 -1.66 -7.30
N ASN A 248 -4.23 -2.39 -7.32
CA ASN A 248 -2.91 -1.83 -7.02
C ASN A 248 -2.49 -0.72 -7.98
N LYS A 249 -1.78 0.29 -7.47
CA LYS A 249 -1.12 1.35 -8.24
C LYS A 249 0.35 1.38 -7.88
N THR A 250 1.22 1.51 -8.88
CA THR A 250 2.68 1.59 -8.70
C THR A 250 3.19 3.02 -8.84
N GLN A 251 4.44 3.22 -8.45
CA GLN A 251 5.10 4.53 -8.54
C GLN A 251 4.31 5.63 -7.83
N VAL A 252 3.70 5.32 -6.68
CA VAL A 252 2.89 6.25 -5.90
C VAL A 252 3.81 7.19 -5.12
N ARG A 253 3.57 8.52 -5.27
CA ARG A 253 4.25 9.59 -4.53
C ARG A 253 3.49 9.91 -3.25
N TYR A 254 2.16 9.95 -3.35
CA TYR A 254 1.26 10.06 -2.21
C TYR A 254 -0.07 9.36 -2.51
N TRP A 255 -0.75 8.95 -1.46
CA TRP A 255 -2.05 8.30 -1.49
C TRP A 255 -2.94 8.91 -0.42
N LYS A 256 -4.05 9.49 -0.80
CA LYS A 256 -5.04 10.06 0.13
C LYS A 256 -6.29 9.20 0.13
N VAL A 257 -6.81 8.94 1.32
CA VAL A 257 -8.11 8.28 1.52
C VAL A 257 -8.97 9.25 2.32
N LEU A 258 -10.04 9.73 1.70
CA LEU A 258 -10.79 10.89 2.15
C LEU A 258 -12.27 10.56 2.26
N ALA A 259 -12.95 11.22 3.20
CA ALA A 259 -14.40 11.32 3.25
C ALA A 259 -14.91 12.40 2.29
N GLN A 260 -16.23 12.51 2.15
CA GLN A 260 -16.88 13.48 1.24
C GLN A 260 -16.59 14.95 1.58
N ASP A 261 -16.28 15.24 2.85
CA ASP A 261 -15.87 16.58 3.30
C ASP A 261 -14.39 16.90 2.99
N GLY A 262 -13.68 15.98 2.35
CA GLY A 262 -12.27 16.11 1.99
C GLY A 262 -11.29 15.80 3.10
N LYS A 263 -11.76 15.42 4.28
CA LYS A 263 -10.93 15.03 5.42
C LYS A 263 -10.58 13.55 5.39
N GLY A 264 -9.46 13.18 6.00
CA GLY A 264 -9.03 11.79 6.06
C GLY A 264 -7.53 11.66 6.32
N LEU A 265 -6.89 10.72 5.62
CA LEU A 265 -5.46 10.47 5.74
C LEU A 265 -4.74 10.63 4.41
N GLU A 266 -3.51 11.08 4.47
CA GLU A 266 -2.53 11.06 3.39
C GLU A 266 -1.36 10.19 3.79
N LEU A 267 -0.94 9.33 2.88
CA LEU A 267 0.14 8.37 3.01
C LEU A 267 1.25 8.73 2.02
N PHE A 268 2.49 8.79 2.46
CA PHE A 268 3.64 9.07 1.60
C PHE A 268 4.92 8.50 2.19
N SER A 269 5.95 8.35 1.34
CA SER A 269 7.26 7.82 1.71
C SER A 269 8.36 8.68 1.11
N ASN A 270 9.61 8.38 1.48
CA ASN A 270 10.81 8.94 0.83
C ASN A 270 11.22 8.18 -0.44
N GLU A 271 10.43 7.22 -0.86
CA GLU A 271 10.60 6.42 -2.09
C GLU A 271 9.24 6.13 -2.71
N PRO A 272 9.17 5.69 -3.99
CA PRO A 272 7.91 5.29 -4.59
C PRO A 272 7.28 4.12 -3.82
N MET A 273 5.96 4.20 -3.63
CA MET A 273 5.15 3.16 -2.98
C MET A 273 4.28 2.43 -4.01
N GLU A 274 3.69 1.32 -3.55
CA GLU A 274 2.57 0.65 -4.18
C GLU A 274 1.38 0.69 -3.23
N CYS A 275 0.22 1.14 -3.72
CA CYS A 275 -0.97 1.32 -2.89
C CYS A 275 -2.23 0.80 -3.56
N SER A 276 -3.17 0.34 -2.73
CA SER A 276 -4.55 0.05 -3.14
C SER A 276 -5.52 0.40 -2.03
N SER A 277 -6.79 0.61 -2.39
CA SER A 277 -7.90 0.80 -1.45
C SER A 277 -9.13 0.10 -1.98
N LEU A 278 -9.66 -0.87 -1.26
CA LEU A 278 -10.79 -1.69 -1.69
C LEU A 278 -11.86 -1.79 -0.58
N ASN A 279 -13.12 -2.02 -0.97
CA ASN A 279 -14.17 -2.41 -0.03
C ASN A 279 -14.18 -3.93 0.22
N TYR A 280 -13.03 -4.58 0.06
CA TYR A 280 -12.81 -6.00 0.27
C TYR A 280 -11.52 -6.21 1.06
N LEU A 281 -11.52 -7.21 1.94
CA LEU A 281 -10.29 -7.70 2.57
C LEU A 281 -9.62 -8.72 1.65
N THR A 282 -8.33 -8.94 1.83
CA THR A 282 -7.60 -10.04 1.14
C THR A 282 -8.31 -11.38 1.34
N SER A 283 -8.91 -11.63 2.52
CA SER A 283 -9.67 -12.85 2.82
C SER A 283 -10.99 -12.99 2.06
N ASP A 284 -11.56 -11.90 1.52
CA ASP A 284 -12.74 -11.96 0.67
C ASP A 284 -12.38 -12.37 -0.75
N LEU A 285 -11.19 -11.96 -1.20
CA LEU A 285 -10.66 -12.25 -2.54
C LEU A 285 -9.90 -13.56 -2.61
N TYR A 286 -9.51 -14.12 -1.47
CA TYR A 286 -8.71 -15.35 -1.35
C TYR A 286 -9.20 -16.22 -0.19
N ARG A 287 -9.83 -17.34 -0.50
CA ARG A 287 -10.45 -18.26 0.47
C ARG A 287 -9.52 -19.35 0.98
N GLY A 288 -8.27 -19.38 0.54
CA GLY A 288 -7.29 -20.39 0.97
C GLY A 288 -6.60 -21.12 -0.18
N PRO A 289 -5.82 -22.16 0.12
CA PRO A 289 -4.92 -22.80 -0.84
C PRO A 289 -5.60 -23.69 -1.89
N VAL A 290 -6.92 -23.85 -1.81
CA VAL A 290 -7.73 -24.59 -2.78
C VAL A 290 -8.51 -23.61 -3.62
N LYS A 291 -8.40 -23.74 -4.96
CA LYS A 291 -9.06 -22.86 -5.90
C LYS A 291 -10.58 -23.07 -5.87
N ASN A 292 -11.32 -22.02 -5.53
CA ASN A 292 -12.78 -22.05 -5.46
C ASN A 292 -13.42 -21.78 -6.83
N GLN A 293 -14.69 -22.22 -6.98
CA GLN A 293 -15.59 -21.85 -8.05
C GLN A 293 -16.41 -20.59 -7.65
N GLU A 294 -15.71 -19.49 -7.37
CA GLU A 294 -16.30 -18.22 -6.97
C GLU A 294 -16.05 -17.18 -8.07
N HIS A 295 -17.02 -16.32 -8.32
CA HIS A 295 -16.94 -15.24 -9.29
C HIS A 295 -16.98 -13.88 -8.61
N SER A 296 -16.50 -12.85 -9.29
CA SER A 296 -16.52 -11.48 -8.73
C SER A 296 -17.93 -10.99 -8.40
N GLY A 297 -18.96 -11.48 -9.10
CA GLY A 297 -20.36 -11.20 -8.82
C GLY A 297 -20.90 -11.81 -7.52
N ASP A 298 -20.21 -12.80 -6.94
CA ASP A 298 -20.59 -13.44 -5.69
C ASP A 298 -20.09 -12.66 -4.46
N LEU A 299 -19.21 -11.67 -4.68
CA LEU A 299 -18.63 -10.88 -3.59
C LEU A 299 -19.59 -9.81 -3.10
N THR A 300 -19.62 -9.61 -1.79
CA THR A 300 -20.33 -8.49 -1.15
C THR A 300 -19.32 -7.50 -0.60
N PRO A 301 -19.33 -6.22 -1.03
CA PRO A 301 -18.49 -5.18 -0.46
C PRO A 301 -18.71 -5.05 1.05
N ARG A 302 -17.64 -4.83 1.79
CA ARG A 302 -17.69 -4.59 3.25
C ARG A 302 -17.95 -3.11 3.55
N ASP A 303 -18.49 -2.85 4.72
CA ASP A 303 -18.66 -1.49 5.26
C ASP A 303 -17.33 -0.94 5.83
N LEU A 304 -16.28 -0.97 5.01
CA LEU A 304 -14.96 -0.43 5.31
C LEU A 304 -14.18 -0.13 4.02
N THR A 305 -13.06 0.56 4.19
CA THR A 305 -12.03 0.72 3.16
C THR A 305 -10.73 0.05 3.66
N SER A 306 -10.34 -1.07 3.04
CA SER A 306 -9.05 -1.73 3.26
C SER A 306 -8.00 -1.03 2.42
N VAL A 307 -6.98 -0.49 3.07
CA VAL A 307 -5.88 0.25 2.43
C VAL A 307 -4.59 -0.53 2.60
N HIS A 308 -3.94 -0.84 1.49
CA HIS A 308 -2.62 -1.45 1.47
C HIS A 308 -1.58 -0.41 1.08
N ILE A 309 -0.49 -0.36 1.84
CA ILE A 309 0.66 0.52 1.63
C ILE A 309 1.88 -0.36 1.58
N SER A 310 2.48 -0.50 0.42
CA SER A 310 3.58 -1.43 0.22
C SER A 310 4.82 -0.73 -0.34
N LYS A 311 5.98 -1.20 0.08
CA LYS A 311 7.22 -0.91 -0.63
C LYS A 311 7.22 -1.58 -1.98
N HIS A 312 6.89 -2.89 -1.99
CA HIS A 312 6.85 -3.71 -3.19
C HIS A 312 5.79 -4.81 -3.08
N GLN A 313 5.26 -5.17 -4.23
CA GLN A 313 4.45 -6.37 -4.46
C GLN A 313 5.09 -7.19 -5.57
N MET A 314 5.08 -8.52 -5.45
CA MET A 314 5.57 -9.41 -6.49
C MET A 314 4.77 -9.22 -7.78
N GLY A 315 5.45 -9.21 -8.91
CA GLY A 315 4.83 -9.07 -10.23
C GLY A 315 3.77 -10.14 -10.54
N PHE A 316 2.92 -9.84 -11.52
CA PHE A 316 1.86 -10.72 -12.03
C PHE A 316 2.23 -11.33 -13.38
N GLY A 317 3.06 -10.60 -14.14
CA GLY A 317 3.40 -10.86 -15.53
C GLY A 317 4.24 -12.10 -15.69
N CYS A 318 3.59 -13.20 -15.75
CA CYS A 318 4.23 -14.47 -15.94
C CYS A 318 4.56 -14.67 -17.40
N ILE A 319 5.61 -15.46 -17.67
CA ILE A 319 6.01 -15.84 -19.03
C ILE A 319 4.87 -16.60 -19.74
N ASN A 320 4.04 -17.29 -18.94
CA ASN A 320 2.84 -17.96 -19.40
C ASN A 320 1.71 -17.84 -18.37
N THR A 321 0.54 -18.44 -18.65
CA THR A 321 -0.65 -18.46 -17.75
C THR A 321 -0.75 -19.75 -16.93
N TRP A 322 0.29 -20.57 -16.85
CA TRP A 322 0.29 -21.89 -16.26
C TRP A 322 1.05 -21.98 -14.93
N GLY A 323 1.49 -20.84 -14.37
CA GLY A 323 2.20 -20.79 -13.11
C GLY A 323 3.72 -20.58 -13.23
N GLU A 324 4.22 -20.11 -14.37
CA GLU A 324 5.59 -19.65 -14.46
C GLU A 324 5.76 -18.37 -13.60
N MET A 325 6.85 -18.33 -12.86
CA MET A 325 7.15 -17.19 -11.98
C MET A 325 7.46 -15.93 -12.80
N PRO A 326 7.17 -14.72 -12.25
CA PRO A 326 7.65 -13.48 -12.83
C PRO A 326 9.17 -13.48 -12.96
N LEU A 327 9.72 -12.64 -13.85
CA LEU A 327 11.16 -12.43 -13.94
C LEU A 327 11.74 -12.10 -12.56
N ALA A 328 12.94 -12.58 -12.26
CA ALA A 328 13.58 -12.47 -10.94
C ALA A 328 13.57 -11.04 -10.37
N LYS A 329 13.72 -10.00 -11.21
CA LYS A 329 13.68 -8.59 -10.80
C LYS A 329 12.31 -8.12 -10.26
N TYR A 330 11.24 -8.89 -10.47
CA TYR A 330 9.89 -8.62 -9.98
C TYR A 330 9.44 -9.59 -8.89
N GLN A 331 10.36 -10.44 -8.42
CA GLN A 331 10.13 -11.32 -7.28
C GLN A 331 10.62 -10.67 -5.99
N LEU A 332 10.06 -11.09 -4.87
CA LEU A 332 10.49 -10.69 -3.54
C LEU A 332 11.10 -11.90 -2.84
N PRO A 333 12.42 -12.14 -3.00
CA PRO A 333 13.09 -13.28 -2.37
C PRO A 333 13.08 -13.17 -0.84
N TYR A 334 13.36 -14.27 -0.15
CA TYR A 334 13.57 -14.29 1.29
C TYR A 334 14.87 -13.56 1.65
N GLN A 335 14.76 -12.30 2.02
CA GLN A 335 15.89 -11.41 2.36
C GLN A 335 15.42 -10.30 3.31
N ASN A 336 16.35 -9.48 3.78
CA ASN A 336 16.02 -8.30 4.58
C ASN A 336 15.30 -7.25 3.75
N TYR A 337 14.27 -6.65 4.36
CA TYR A 337 13.53 -5.53 3.78
C TYR A 337 13.38 -4.42 4.82
N SER A 338 13.41 -3.19 4.37
CA SER A 338 13.09 -2.01 5.17
C SER A 338 12.11 -1.13 4.40
N PHE A 339 11.11 -0.59 5.09
CA PHE A 339 10.14 0.33 4.52
C PHE A 339 9.74 1.37 5.56
N LYS A 340 9.73 2.63 5.14
CA LYS A 340 9.37 3.76 5.99
C LYS A 340 8.37 4.66 5.28
N PHE A 341 7.27 4.97 5.93
CA PHE A 341 6.23 5.85 5.41
C PHE A 341 5.61 6.70 6.51
N VAL A 342 4.87 7.71 6.10
CA VAL A 342 4.18 8.65 6.98
C VAL A 342 2.69 8.60 6.74
N ILE A 343 1.93 8.59 7.83
CA ILE A 343 0.48 8.80 7.85
C ILE A 343 0.23 10.21 8.38
N ARG A 344 -0.36 11.07 7.56
CA ARG A 344 -0.64 12.47 7.86
C ARG A 344 -2.15 12.75 7.82
N PRO A 345 -2.73 13.46 8.81
CA PRO A 345 -4.13 13.88 8.75
C PRO A 345 -4.34 14.89 7.63
N VAL A 346 -5.45 14.76 6.91
CA VAL A 346 -6.02 15.77 6.00
C VAL A 346 -7.24 16.36 6.70
N ARG A 347 -7.22 17.69 6.96
CA ARG A 347 -8.23 18.42 7.73
C ARG A 347 -9.09 19.33 6.87
#